data_e736557dfa44ed660da1641ba4e22d49
#
_entry.id   e736557dfa44ed660da1641ba4e22d49
#
_cell.length_a   1.000
_cell.length_b   1.000
_cell.length_c   1.000
_cell.angle_alpha   90.00
_cell.angle_beta   90.00
_cell.angle_gamma   90.00
#
_symmetry.space_group_name_H-M   'P 1'
#
loop_
_entity.id
_entity.type
_entity.pdbx_description
1 polymer ?
#
loop_
_entity_poly.entity_id
_entity_poly.type
_entity_poly.pdbx_seq_one_letter_code
_entity_poly.pdbx_strand_id
1 'polypeptide(L)'
;MSENTLQGNATISIHAGEPKEQFGAVVPPIYQTSTFEYETTFAAAEAFGDLHTTNAYTRLHNPTNTVLEEKLAQLEHGKYAVTFASGMAAVTGALLALLSNGDHAIFVKAKYSGTEEVTTKYFPKFGIEYDDFDPLHMEELESKIKPNTKLIYLETPANPTLVMADIEEVCKIAKRHGIKVAVDNTFASPINTNPIDFGVDIVIHSMTKYI
;
A
#
# COMPACT_ATOMS: atom_id res chain seq x y z
N MET A 1 -22.87 2.56 -13.78
CA MET A 1 -21.59 2.34 -14.47
C MET A 1 -21.11 3.72 -14.92
N SER A 2 -20.26 4.38 -14.15
CA SER A 2 -19.67 5.65 -14.55
C SER A 2 -18.67 5.39 -15.67
N GLU A 3 -18.79 6.12 -16.76
CA GLU A 3 -17.83 6.14 -17.86
C GLU A 3 -16.45 6.45 -17.27
N ASN A 4 -15.56 5.46 -17.31
CA ASN A 4 -14.17 5.60 -16.93
C ASN A 4 -13.48 6.37 -18.06
N THR A 5 -13.72 7.67 -18.12
CA THR A 5 -12.94 8.54 -18.98
C THR A 5 -11.51 8.49 -18.48
N LEU A 6 -10.57 8.04 -19.34
CA LEU A 6 -9.13 8.04 -19.08
C LEU A 6 -8.71 9.48 -18.70
N GLN A 7 -8.61 9.75 -17.41
CA GLN A 7 -8.16 11.04 -16.88
C GLN A 7 -6.62 10.99 -16.75
N GLY A 8 -5.97 12.08 -17.12
CA GLY A 8 -4.53 12.19 -16.93
C GLY A 8 -4.16 12.37 -15.44
N ASN A 9 -2.95 11.99 -15.07
CA ASN A 9 -2.47 12.03 -13.68
C ASN A 9 -2.67 13.40 -13.00
N ALA A 10 -2.53 14.52 -13.73
CA ALA A 10 -2.78 15.85 -13.18
C ALA A 10 -4.26 16.04 -12.77
N THR A 11 -5.21 15.55 -13.56
CA THR A 11 -6.63 15.61 -13.24
C THR A 11 -6.96 14.68 -12.05
N ILE A 12 -6.40 13.46 -12.03
CA ILE A 12 -6.58 12.52 -10.92
C ILE A 12 -6.03 13.11 -9.61
N SER A 13 -4.83 13.70 -9.65
CA SER A 13 -4.21 14.32 -8.46
C SER A 13 -5.04 15.43 -7.84
N ILE A 14 -5.83 16.14 -8.65
CA ILE A 14 -6.68 17.23 -8.17
C ILE A 14 -8.08 16.72 -7.80
N HIS A 15 -8.74 15.97 -8.65
CA HIS A 15 -10.19 15.76 -8.58
C HIS A 15 -10.63 14.36 -8.16
N ALA A 16 -9.74 13.35 -8.12
CA ALA A 16 -10.16 12.01 -7.72
C ALA A 16 -10.64 12.00 -6.26
N GLY A 17 -11.71 11.26 -6.01
CA GLY A 17 -12.27 11.08 -4.67
C GLY A 17 -12.94 12.33 -4.06
N GLU A 18 -13.04 13.45 -4.80
CA GLU A 18 -13.68 14.66 -4.27
C GLU A 18 -15.18 14.44 -4.13
N PRO A 19 -15.75 14.55 -2.91
CA PRO A 19 -17.18 14.50 -2.71
C PRO A 19 -17.84 15.76 -3.30
N LYS A 20 -19.12 15.65 -3.65
CA LYS A 20 -19.91 16.83 -4.00
C LYS A 20 -20.17 17.63 -2.74
N GLU A 21 -19.43 18.73 -2.58
CA GLU A 21 -19.52 19.59 -1.40
C GLU A 21 -20.82 20.38 -1.31
N GLN A 22 -21.39 20.45 -0.09
CA GLN A 22 -22.64 21.13 0.19
C GLN A 22 -22.56 22.63 -0.15
N PHE A 23 -21.40 23.24 0.09
CA PHE A 23 -21.19 24.69 -0.10
C PHE A 23 -20.37 25.01 -1.34
N GLY A 24 -20.08 24.03 -2.20
CA GLY A 24 -19.28 24.22 -3.41
C GLY A 24 -17.80 24.52 -3.14
N ALA A 25 -17.24 24.01 -2.05
CA ALA A 25 -15.82 24.13 -1.77
C ALA A 25 -14.99 23.48 -2.88
N VAL A 26 -13.97 24.19 -3.35
CA VAL A 26 -13.05 23.68 -4.39
C VAL A 26 -12.07 22.64 -3.83
N VAL A 27 -11.73 22.77 -2.55
CA VAL A 27 -10.87 21.81 -1.84
C VAL A 27 -11.71 21.06 -0.82
N PRO A 28 -11.60 19.73 -0.75
CA PRO A 28 -12.32 18.94 0.26
C PRO A 28 -12.06 19.45 1.68
N PRO A 29 -13.08 19.62 2.53
CA PRO A 29 -12.92 20.07 3.89
C PRO A 29 -12.12 19.07 4.73
N ILE A 30 -11.43 19.58 5.75
CA ILE A 30 -10.78 18.74 6.75
C ILE A 30 -11.79 18.41 7.84
N TYR A 31 -12.22 17.15 7.93
CA TYR A 31 -13.12 16.66 8.96
C TYR A 31 -12.36 16.30 10.24
N GLN A 32 -12.06 17.30 11.06
CA GLN A 32 -11.32 17.15 12.31
C GLN A 32 -12.24 16.75 13.47
N THR A 33 -12.85 15.58 13.35
CA THR A 33 -13.74 15.01 14.35
C THR A 33 -13.40 13.54 14.61
N SER A 34 -13.77 13.02 15.80
CA SER A 34 -13.63 11.60 16.12
C SER A 34 -14.90 10.80 15.81
N THR A 35 -16.08 11.42 15.92
CA THR A 35 -17.39 10.79 15.76
C THR A 35 -18.28 11.61 14.85
N PHE A 36 -19.31 10.98 14.30
CA PHE A 36 -20.28 11.61 13.40
C PHE A 36 -21.69 11.49 14.00
N GLU A 37 -22.55 12.46 13.71
CA GLU A 37 -23.94 12.50 14.14
C GLU A 37 -24.82 11.73 13.16
N TYR A 38 -25.86 11.09 13.70
CA TYR A 38 -26.88 10.38 12.92
C TYR A 38 -28.27 10.85 13.31
N GLU A 39 -29.16 10.96 12.34
CA GLU A 39 -30.54 11.42 12.56
C GLU A 39 -31.33 10.44 13.43
N THR A 40 -31.03 9.16 13.36
CA THR A 40 -31.72 8.11 14.11
C THR A 40 -30.78 7.03 14.63
N THR A 41 -31.20 6.31 15.69
CA THR A 41 -30.47 5.14 16.19
C THR A 41 -30.40 4.00 15.18
N PHE A 42 -31.36 3.89 14.26
CA PHE A 42 -31.32 2.90 13.18
C PHE A 42 -30.21 3.24 12.17
N ALA A 43 -30.12 4.51 11.74
CA ALA A 43 -29.06 4.95 10.85
C ALA A 43 -27.67 4.76 11.48
N ALA A 44 -27.54 5.01 12.80
CA ALA A 44 -26.32 4.71 13.52
C ALA A 44 -25.99 3.20 13.50
N ALA A 45 -26.97 2.35 13.75
CA ALA A 45 -26.77 0.90 13.76
C ALA A 45 -26.34 0.36 12.38
N GLU A 46 -26.93 0.86 11.29
CA GLU A 46 -26.49 0.55 9.92
C GLU A 46 -25.06 0.98 9.67
N ALA A 47 -24.72 2.22 10.05
CA ALA A 47 -23.36 2.75 9.87
C ALA A 47 -22.31 1.93 10.65
N PHE A 48 -22.62 1.49 11.86
CA PHE A 48 -21.74 0.60 12.64
C PHE A 48 -21.73 -0.85 12.12
N GLY A 49 -22.70 -1.24 11.30
CA GLY A 49 -22.73 -2.54 10.61
C GLY A 49 -21.77 -2.62 9.44
N ASP A 50 -21.42 -1.47 8.82
CA ASP A 50 -20.45 -1.38 7.72
C ASP A 50 -19.44 -0.26 7.98
N LEU A 51 -18.45 -0.56 8.81
CA LEU A 51 -17.41 0.38 9.21
C LEU A 51 -16.41 0.76 8.11
N HIS A 52 -16.46 0.08 6.96
CA HIS A 52 -15.54 0.33 5.85
C HIS A 52 -16.06 1.34 4.83
N THR A 53 -17.36 1.57 4.82
CA THR A 53 -17.98 2.49 3.85
C THR A 53 -18.70 3.66 4.52
N THR A 54 -18.82 3.66 5.85
CA THR A 54 -19.58 4.67 6.59
C THR A 54 -18.72 5.47 7.55
N ASN A 55 -19.06 6.74 7.71
CA ASN A 55 -18.39 7.66 8.64
C ASN A 55 -18.89 7.45 10.09
N ALA A 56 -18.59 6.33 10.72
CA ALA A 56 -18.99 6.07 12.10
C ALA A 56 -17.99 6.62 13.12
N TYR A 57 -16.71 6.37 12.89
CA TYR A 57 -15.63 6.77 13.78
C TYR A 57 -14.34 6.96 12.99
N THR A 58 -13.68 8.11 13.17
CA THR A 58 -12.51 8.53 12.37
C THR A 58 -11.35 7.52 12.31
N ARG A 59 -11.14 6.72 13.38
CA ARG A 59 -10.12 5.67 13.35
C ARG A 59 -10.39 4.60 12.27
N LEU A 60 -11.65 4.42 11.90
CA LEU A 60 -12.09 3.40 10.94
C LEU A 60 -12.31 4.00 9.57
N HIS A 61 -12.99 5.15 9.49
CA HIS A 61 -13.29 5.84 8.25
C HIS A 61 -13.50 7.33 8.49
N ASN A 62 -12.90 8.18 7.65
CA ASN A 62 -13.04 9.64 7.71
C ASN A 62 -13.03 10.21 6.28
N PRO A 63 -13.95 11.13 5.93
CA PRO A 63 -14.04 11.67 4.58
C PRO A 63 -12.72 12.30 4.07
N THR A 64 -11.94 12.93 4.94
CA THR A 64 -10.63 13.49 4.57
C THR A 64 -9.65 12.40 4.12
N ASN A 65 -9.59 11.29 4.88
CA ASN A 65 -8.72 10.16 4.52
C ASN A 65 -9.20 9.48 3.23
N THR A 66 -10.52 9.31 3.09
CA THR A 66 -11.12 8.69 1.90
C THR A 66 -10.73 9.40 0.62
N VAL A 67 -10.76 10.73 0.59
CA VAL A 67 -10.32 11.51 -0.58
C VAL A 67 -8.88 11.19 -0.94
N LEU A 68 -7.99 11.13 0.05
CA LEU A 68 -6.58 10.79 -0.17
C LEU A 68 -6.41 9.34 -0.66
N GLU A 69 -7.10 8.41 -0.03
CA GLU A 69 -7.06 6.98 -0.37
C GLU A 69 -7.56 6.74 -1.80
N GLU A 70 -8.65 7.37 -2.21
CA GLU A 70 -9.15 7.26 -3.57
C GLU A 70 -8.22 7.88 -4.61
N LYS A 71 -7.58 9.03 -4.30
CA LYS A 71 -6.57 9.64 -5.18
C LYS A 71 -5.36 8.71 -5.37
N LEU A 72 -4.83 8.17 -4.28
CA LEU A 72 -3.68 7.26 -4.33
C LEU A 72 -4.01 5.95 -5.05
N ALA A 73 -5.19 5.37 -4.79
CA ALA A 73 -5.64 4.17 -5.48
C ALA A 73 -5.70 4.40 -7.00
N GLN A 74 -6.28 5.52 -7.44
CA GLN A 74 -6.37 5.83 -8.87
C GLN A 74 -5.01 6.14 -9.50
N LEU A 75 -4.12 6.86 -8.81
CA LEU A 75 -2.79 7.17 -9.31
C LEU A 75 -1.92 5.92 -9.46
N GLU A 76 -2.06 4.95 -8.57
CA GLU A 76 -1.34 3.67 -8.61
C GLU A 76 -2.05 2.58 -9.42
N HIS A 77 -3.16 2.89 -10.08
CA HIS A 77 -4.02 1.91 -10.78
C HIS A 77 -4.52 0.79 -9.86
N GLY A 78 -4.53 1.05 -8.55
CA GLY A 78 -5.00 0.14 -7.52
C GLY A 78 -6.51 0.20 -7.34
N LYS A 79 -7.06 -0.84 -6.71
CA LYS A 79 -8.49 -0.90 -6.42
C LYS A 79 -8.85 -0.14 -5.15
N TYR A 80 -7.99 -0.18 -4.16
CA TYR A 80 -8.15 0.45 -2.85
C TYR A 80 -6.80 0.98 -2.35
N ALA A 81 -6.84 1.98 -1.50
CA ALA A 81 -5.71 2.41 -0.69
C ALA A 81 -6.13 2.53 0.78
N VAL A 82 -5.15 2.45 1.68
CA VAL A 82 -5.34 2.64 3.12
C VAL A 82 -4.23 3.55 3.63
N THR A 83 -4.58 4.57 4.37
CA THR A 83 -3.63 5.51 4.95
C THR A 83 -3.22 5.13 6.37
N PHE A 84 -1.96 5.40 6.69
CA PHE A 84 -1.35 5.15 7.99
C PHE A 84 -0.68 6.43 8.52
N ALA A 85 -0.44 6.49 9.81
CA ALA A 85 0.22 7.64 10.45
C ALA A 85 1.70 7.83 10.03
N SER A 86 2.33 6.82 9.41
CA SER A 86 3.69 6.90 8.87
C SER A 86 3.93 5.83 7.79
N GLY A 87 4.94 6.05 6.94
CA GLY A 87 5.35 5.04 5.96
C GLY A 87 5.75 3.70 6.61
N MET A 88 6.44 3.74 7.75
CA MET A 88 6.79 2.49 8.48
C MET A 88 5.57 1.79 9.07
N ALA A 89 4.52 2.52 9.45
CA ALA A 89 3.26 1.90 9.85
C ALA A 89 2.59 1.21 8.65
N ALA A 90 2.64 1.80 7.45
CA ALA A 90 2.16 1.17 6.22
C ALA A 90 2.97 -0.09 5.88
N VAL A 91 4.30 -0.02 5.90
CA VAL A 91 5.18 -1.18 5.69
C VAL A 91 4.86 -2.30 6.67
N THR A 92 4.87 -2.00 7.98
CA THR A 92 4.62 -3.01 9.01
C THR A 92 3.21 -3.58 8.91
N GLY A 93 2.22 -2.73 8.65
CA GLY A 93 0.83 -3.13 8.43
C GLY A 93 0.70 -4.10 7.26
N ALA A 94 1.31 -3.80 6.11
CA ALA A 94 1.30 -4.69 4.94
C ALA A 94 1.99 -6.03 5.23
N LEU A 95 3.17 -6.00 5.88
CA LEU A 95 3.90 -7.21 6.22
C LEU A 95 3.10 -8.12 7.16
N LEU A 96 2.54 -7.58 8.25
CA LEU A 96 1.76 -8.34 9.23
C LEU A 96 0.37 -8.76 8.72
N ALA A 97 -0.17 -8.09 7.71
CA ALA A 97 -1.40 -8.54 7.03
C ALA A 97 -1.18 -9.78 6.16
N LEU A 98 0.04 -9.97 5.64
CA LEU A 98 0.38 -11.04 4.71
C LEU A 98 1.14 -12.20 5.35
N LEU A 99 1.79 -11.98 6.48
CA LEU A 99 2.70 -12.94 7.12
C LEU A 99 2.25 -13.30 8.53
N SER A 100 2.36 -14.56 8.85
CA SER A 100 2.06 -15.15 10.15
C SER A 100 3.24 -15.97 10.68
N ASN A 101 3.12 -16.46 11.92
CA ASN A 101 4.12 -17.35 12.48
C ASN A 101 4.34 -18.59 11.59
N GLY A 102 5.58 -18.89 11.29
CA GLY A 102 5.99 -19.99 10.42
C GLY A 102 6.04 -19.65 8.93
N ASP A 103 5.61 -18.43 8.52
CA ASP A 103 5.74 -17.99 7.14
C ASP A 103 7.16 -17.48 6.84
N HIS A 104 7.49 -17.49 5.55
CA HIS A 104 8.75 -16.99 5.01
C HIS A 104 8.50 -15.87 4.00
N ALA A 105 9.37 -14.87 4.01
CA ALA A 105 9.37 -13.79 3.03
C ALA A 105 10.75 -13.57 2.43
N ILE A 106 10.81 -13.08 1.19
CA ILE A 106 12.06 -12.74 0.51
C ILE A 106 12.08 -11.23 0.29
N PHE A 107 13.15 -10.57 0.70
CA PHE A 107 13.32 -9.13 0.56
C PHE A 107 14.43 -8.79 -0.43
N VAL A 108 14.25 -7.70 -1.15
CA VAL A 108 15.40 -7.09 -1.84
C VAL A 108 16.45 -6.69 -0.81
N LYS A 109 17.71 -6.99 -1.07
CA LYS A 109 18.83 -6.74 -0.15
C LYS A 109 19.03 -5.26 0.16
N ALA A 110 18.95 -4.40 -0.86
CA ALA A 110 18.96 -2.97 -0.69
C ALA A 110 17.54 -2.49 -0.35
N LYS A 111 17.29 -2.15 0.92
CA LYS A 111 16.00 -1.68 1.42
C LYS A 111 16.21 -0.62 2.51
N TYR A 112 15.18 0.18 2.76
CA TYR A 112 15.22 1.20 3.80
C TYR A 112 15.56 0.61 5.18
N SER A 113 16.36 1.34 5.95
CA SER A 113 16.84 0.88 7.27
C SER A 113 15.71 0.53 8.26
N GLY A 114 14.57 1.21 8.16
CA GLY A 114 13.40 0.89 8.97
C GLY A 114 12.81 -0.48 8.62
N THR A 115 12.74 -0.84 7.34
CA THR A 115 12.31 -2.18 6.88
C THR A 115 13.31 -3.23 7.31
N GLU A 116 14.62 -2.95 7.20
CA GLU A 116 15.69 -3.83 7.71
C GLU A 116 15.54 -4.06 9.23
N GLU A 117 15.19 -3.04 9.99
CA GLU A 117 14.95 -3.18 11.42
C GLU A 117 13.74 -4.09 11.72
N VAL A 118 12.68 -4.01 10.93
CA VAL A 118 11.50 -4.89 11.09
C VAL A 118 11.90 -6.34 10.84
N THR A 119 12.61 -6.63 9.75
CA THR A 119 13.01 -8.00 9.41
C THR A 119 14.01 -8.59 10.41
N THR A 120 14.99 -7.81 10.86
CA THR A 120 16.06 -8.31 11.75
C THR A 120 15.66 -8.39 13.21
N LYS A 121 14.87 -7.42 13.73
CA LYS A 121 14.56 -7.33 15.16
C LYS A 121 13.17 -7.84 15.54
N TYR A 122 12.20 -7.71 14.64
CA TYR A 122 10.80 -8.02 14.97
C TYR A 122 10.34 -9.34 14.38
N PHE A 123 10.70 -9.71 13.16
CA PHE A 123 10.30 -10.98 12.56
C PHE A 123 10.65 -12.21 13.42
N PRO A 124 11.87 -12.31 14.01
CA PRO A 124 12.18 -13.44 14.90
C PRO A 124 11.25 -13.55 16.11
N LYS A 125 10.73 -12.41 16.63
CA LYS A 125 9.78 -12.41 17.76
C LYS A 125 8.40 -12.92 17.37
N PHE A 126 8.04 -12.80 16.09
CA PHE A 126 6.78 -13.29 15.55
C PHE A 126 6.90 -14.65 14.86
N GLY A 127 8.09 -15.26 14.88
CA GLY A 127 8.35 -16.54 14.22
C GLY A 127 8.23 -16.47 12.69
N ILE A 128 8.51 -15.32 12.10
CA ILE A 128 8.54 -15.09 10.65
C ILE A 128 10.00 -15.24 10.20
N GLU A 129 10.22 -16.05 9.16
CA GLU A 129 11.53 -16.21 8.52
C GLU A 129 11.68 -15.26 7.34
N TYR A 130 12.91 -14.88 7.04
CA TYR A 130 13.19 -14.12 5.83
C TYR A 130 14.56 -14.42 5.24
N ASP A 131 14.69 -14.22 3.94
CA ASP A 131 15.94 -14.20 3.19
C ASP A 131 16.03 -12.91 2.36
N ASP A 132 17.24 -12.45 2.10
CA ASP A 132 17.50 -11.34 1.18
C ASP A 132 18.03 -11.85 -0.16
N PHE A 133 17.66 -11.20 -1.27
CA PHE A 133 18.25 -11.44 -2.59
C PHE A 133 18.83 -10.16 -3.17
N ASP A 134 19.87 -10.30 -3.99
CA ASP A 134 20.47 -9.19 -4.71
C ASP A 134 19.72 -9.00 -6.05
N PRO A 135 19.12 -7.83 -6.30
CA PRO A 135 18.37 -7.60 -7.54
C PRO A 135 19.25 -7.56 -8.79
N LEU A 136 20.57 -7.50 -8.65
CA LEU A 136 21.51 -7.64 -9.75
C LEU A 136 21.77 -9.11 -10.12
N HIS A 137 21.32 -10.04 -9.28
CA HIS A 137 21.45 -11.49 -9.40
C HIS A 137 20.08 -12.15 -9.28
N MET A 138 19.22 -11.92 -10.27
CA MET A 138 17.83 -12.41 -10.27
C MET A 138 17.70 -13.93 -10.15
N GLU A 139 18.74 -14.69 -10.59
CA GLU A 139 18.82 -16.14 -10.45
C GLU A 139 18.82 -16.59 -8.97
N GLU A 140 19.23 -15.72 -8.05
CA GLU A 140 19.17 -16.04 -6.61
C GLU A 140 17.75 -16.08 -6.07
N LEU A 141 16.83 -15.27 -6.62
CA LEU A 141 15.49 -15.13 -6.10
C LEU A 141 14.75 -16.47 -6.06
N GLU A 142 14.72 -17.17 -7.18
CA GLU A 142 13.97 -18.44 -7.27
C GLU A 142 14.59 -19.54 -6.40
N SER A 143 15.91 -19.54 -6.22
CA SER A 143 16.61 -20.48 -5.36
C SER A 143 16.30 -20.32 -3.87
N LYS A 144 15.83 -19.12 -3.45
CA LYS A 144 15.47 -18.82 -2.06
C LYS A 144 14.00 -19.10 -1.73
N ILE A 145 13.20 -19.48 -2.72
CA ILE A 145 11.79 -19.80 -2.50
C ILE A 145 11.67 -21.12 -1.73
N LYS A 146 10.95 -21.08 -0.61
CA LYS A 146 10.64 -22.20 0.27
C LYS A 146 9.14 -22.55 0.18
N PRO A 147 8.71 -23.74 0.61
CA PRO A 147 7.28 -24.11 0.61
C PRO A 147 6.39 -23.17 1.44
N ASN A 148 6.97 -22.50 2.44
CA ASN A 148 6.29 -21.53 3.31
C ASN A 148 6.52 -20.07 2.88
N THR A 149 7.11 -19.80 1.71
CA THR A 149 7.27 -18.44 1.20
C THR A 149 5.90 -17.87 0.81
N LYS A 150 5.56 -16.71 1.36
CA LYS A 150 4.28 -16.02 1.13
C LYS A 150 4.42 -14.67 0.45
N LEU A 151 5.58 -14.03 0.61
CA LEU A 151 5.80 -12.66 0.17
C LEU A 151 7.18 -12.48 -0.44
N ILE A 152 7.23 -11.72 -1.54
CA ILE A 152 8.44 -11.07 -2.04
C ILE A 152 8.24 -9.55 -1.89
N TYR A 153 9.18 -8.90 -1.19
CA TYR A 153 9.14 -7.47 -0.94
C TYR A 153 10.26 -6.77 -1.68
N LEU A 154 9.91 -5.74 -2.45
CA LEU A 154 10.83 -4.90 -3.19
C LEU A 154 10.81 -3.47 -2.66
N GLU A 155 11.94 -2.79 -2.77
CA GLU A 155 12.06 -1.35 -2.73
C GLU A 155 12.84 -0.94 -3.99
N THR A 156 12.21 -0.21 -4.89
CA THR A 156 12.83 0.12 -6.17
C THR A 156 12.32 1.46 -6.71
N PRO A 157 13.22 2.44 -6.94
CA PRO A 157 14.65 2.45 -6.61
C PRO A 157 14.91 2.38 -5.10
N ALA A 158 15.96 1.67 -4.67
CA ALA A 158 16.30 1.48 -3.27
C ALA A 158 17.02 2.67 -2.64
N ASN A 159 16.67 3.06 -1.42
CA ASN A 159 17.37 4.08 -0.65
C ASN A 159 18.53 3.44 0.15
N PRO A 160 19.79 3.94 0.09
CA PRO A 160 20.24 5.14 -0.65
C PRO A 160 20.91 4.82 -2.00
N THR A 161 20.99 3.56 -2.38
CA THR A 161 21.85 3.09 -3.47
C THR A 161 21.27 3.33 -4.86
N LEU A 162 19.95 3.56 -4.96
CA LEU A 162 19.16 3.68 -6.19
C LEU A 162 19.24 2.43 -7.09
N VAL A 163 19.64 1.31 -6.52
CA VAL A 163 19.57 0.01 -7.22
C VAL A 163 18.11 -0.30 -7.54
N MET A 164 17.90 -0.79 -8.76
CA MET A 164 16.57 -1.13 -9.25
C MET A 164 16.40 -2.65 -9.35
N ALA A 165 15.21 -3.11 -9.02
CA ALA A 165 14.78 -4.50 -9.26
C ALA A 165 13.86 -4.54 -10.48
N ASP A 166 13.94 -5.60 -11.28
CA ASP A 166 12.99 -5.87 -12.38
C ASP A 166 11.67 -6.37 -11.78
N ILE A 167 10.71 -5.43 -11.62
CA ILE A 167 9.39 -5.73 -11.03
C ILE A 167 8.65 -6.79 -11.85
N GLU A 168 8.70 -6.69 -13.18
CA GLU A 168 7.98 -7.61 -14.06
C GLU A 168 8.50 -9.04 -13.92
N GLU A 169 9.83 -9.22 -13.91
CA GLU A 169 10.43 -10.55 -13.75
C GLU A 169 10.15 -11.13 -12.37
N VAL A 170 10.24 -10.33 -11.30
CA VAL A 170 9.84 -10.76 -9.95
C VAL A 170 8.38 -11.20 -9.91
N CYS A 171 7.46 -10.45 -10.52
CA CYS A 171 6.05 -10.82 -10.57
C CYS A 171 5.82 -12.12 -11.35
N LYS A 172 6.57 -12.37 -12.45
CA LYS A 172 6.51 -13.63 -13.19
C LYS A 172 6.96 -14.82 -12.33
N ILE A 173 8.06 -14.66 -11.60
CA ILE A 173 8.55 -15.69 -10.67
C ILE A 173 7.52 -15.94 -9.56
N ALA A 174 7.08 -14.89 -8.87
CA ALA A 174 6.11 -14.97 -7.77
C ALA A 174 4.81 -15.68 -8.20
N LYS A 175 4.30 -15.34 -9.39
CA LYS A 175 3.08 -15.95 -9.94
C LYS A 175 3.21 -17.45 -10.17
N ARG A 176 4.37 -17.93 -10.63
CA ARG A 176 4.60 -19.39 -10.81
C ARG A 176 4.50 -20.16 -9.49
N HIS A 177 4.83 -19.51 -8.39
CA HIS A 177 4.85 -20.11 -7.04
C HIS A 177 3.65 -19.71 -6.16
N GLY A 178 2.71 -18.90 -6.67
CA GLY A 178 1.55 -18.43 -5.91
C GLY A 178 1.92 -17.49 -4.74
N ILE A 179 3.03 -16.76 -4.86
CA ILE A 179 3.57 -15.84 -3.85
C ILE A 179 3.08 -14.43 -4.14
N LYS A 180 2.78 -13.66 -3.10
CA LYS A 180 2.41 -12.25 -3.20
C LYS A 180 3.64 -11.36 -3.38
N VAL A 181 3.45 -10.23 -4.08
CA VAL A 181 4.49 -9.23 -4.28
C VAL A 181 4.05 -7.90 -3.68
N ALA A 182 4.90 -7.30 -2.84
CA ALA A 182 4.75 -5.95 -2.34
C ALA A 182 5.93 -5.08 -2.79
N VAL A 183 5.64 -3.84 -3.19
CA VAL A 183 6.66 -2.88 -3.64
C VAL A 183 6.54 -1.59 -2.87
N ASP A 184 7.61 -1.17 -2.22
CA ASP A 184 7.79 0.20 -1.75
C ASP A 184 8.18 1.08 -2.94
N ASN A 185 7.22 1.84 -3.45
CA ASN A 185 7.35 2.69 -4.63
C ASN A 185 7.63 4.15 -4.27
N THR A 186 8.09 4.38 -3.05
CA THR A 186 8.27 5.74 -2.49
C THR A 186 9.15 6.62 -3.36
N PHE A 187 10.26 6.10 -3.89
CA PHE A 187 11.22 6.91 -4.66
C PHE A 187 10.81 7.11 -6.12
N ALA A 188 10.16 6.15 -6.74
CA ALA A 188 9.67 6.30 -8.10
C ALA A 188 8.43 7.19 -8.16
N SER A 189 7.53 7.08 -7.20
CA SER A 189 6.17 7.64 -7.18
C SER A 189 5.27 7.09 -8.31
N PRO A 190 3.95 7.27 -8.23
CA PRO A 190 3.03 6.78 -9.27
C PRO A 190 3.18 7.49 -10.63
N ILE A 191 3.99 8.56 -10.68
CA ILE A 191 4.25 9.27 -11.94
C ILE A 191 5.30 8.57 -12.79
N ASN A 192 6.29 7.94 -12.15
CA ASN A 192 7.38 7.28 -12.87
C ASN A 192 7.15 5.77 -13.03
N THR A 193 6.45 5.13 -12.08
CA THR A 193 6.21 3.69 -12.11
C THR A 193 4.90 3.36 -11.41
N ASN A 194 4.07 2.53 -12.03
CA ASN A 194 2.86 1.92 -11.44
C ASN A 194 3.09 0.42 -11.28
N PRO A 195 3.58 -0.05 -10.14
CA PRO A 195 3.90 -1.46 -9.93
C PRO A 195 2.71 -2.41 -10.13
N ILE A 196 1.48 -1.95 -9.89
CA ILE A 196 0.25 -2.71 -10.13
C ILE A 196 0.15 -3.20 -11.58
N ASP A 197 0.60 -2.40 -12.55
CA ASP A 197 0.54 -2.75 -13.98
C ASP A 197 1.44 -3.95 -14.33
N PHE A 198 2.44 -4.23 -13.51
CA PHE A 198 3.32 -5.40 -13.63
C PHE A 198 2.81 -6.64 -12.88
N GLY A 199 1.70 -6.50 -12.14
CA GLY A 199 1.09 -7.60 -11.38
C GLY A 199 1.46 -7.63 -9.89
N VAL A 200 1.93 -6.54 -9.34
CA VAL A 200 2.17 -6.36 -7.89
C VAL A 200 0.84 -6.37 -7.14
N ASP A 201 0.80 -7.02 -5.99
CA ASP A 201 -0.40 -7.11 -5.16
C ASP A 201 -0.58 -5.90 -4.22
N ILE A 202 0.52 -5.35 -3.71
CA ILE A 202 0.52 -4.22 -2.78
C ILE A 202 1.62 -3.22 -3.15
N VAL A 203 1.23 -1.94 -3.24
CA VAL A 203 2.17 -0.82 -3.38
C VAL A 203 2.16 0.01 -2.12
N ILE A 204 3.34 0.41 -1.66
CA ILE A 204 3.54 1.16 -0.43
C ILE A 204 4.23 2.48 -0.75
N HIS A 205 3.82 3.54 -0.06
CA HIS A 205 4.43 4.86 -0.14
C HIS A 205 4.67 5.48 1.23
N SER A 206 5.82 6.09 1.40
CA SER A 206 6.03 7.12 2.41
C SER A 206 5.75 8.49 1.79
N MET A 207 4.56 9.04 2.02
CA MET A 207 4.15 10.34 1.47
C MET A 207 4.98 11.53 1.98
N THR A 208 5.92 11.28 2.90
CA THR A 208 6.93 12.25 3.34
C THR A 208 7.83 12.70 2.19
N LYS A 209 7.92 11.93 1.10
CA LYS A 209 8.89 12.09 0.00
C LYS A 209 8.25 12.81 -1.20
N TYR A 210 7.68 12.08 -2.17
CA TYR A 210 7.32 12.61 -3.50
C TYR A 210 5.82 12.55 -3.80
N ILE A 211 4.99 12.27 -2.79
CA ILE A 211 3.53 12.34 -2.85
C ILE A 211 3.04 13.48 -1.94
#